data_9f17b70800e31808f31ea8da92a52909
#
_entry.id   9f17b70800e31808f31ea8da92a52909
#
_cell.length_a   1.000
_cell.length_b   1.000
_cell.length_c   1.000
_cell.angle_alpha   90.00
_cell.angle_beta   90.00
_cell.angle_gamma   90.00
#
_symmetry.space_group_name_H-M   'P 1'
#
loop_
_entity.id
_entity.type
_entity.pdbx_description
1 polymer ?
#
loop_
_entity_poly.entity_id
_entity_poly.type
_entity_poly.pdbx_seq_one_letter_code
_entity_poly.pdbx_strand_id
1 'polypeptide(L)'
;KDLEERLQTRVELENDANCAALAEVWLGAAKDNQDCCFVVCGTGIGGAVVKDKKIHKGKHLHGGEFGYMINNFDADSLEFNFWSLDSTVAIVKGVEKELGETYDGRYIFDHANENEVFKKYVNRFYYALAVGIYNIQYSYDPEVIIIGGGISVREDMINEINKRLDIIIDK
;
A
#
# COMPACT_ATOMS: atom_id res chain seq x y z
N LYS A 1 20.86 -22.17 4.38
CA LYS A 1 21.68 -23.35 4.71
C LYS A 1 20.92 -24.33 5.60
N ASP A 2 20.55 -23.97 6.84
CA ASP A 2 19.86 -24.90 7.77
C ASP A 2 18.57 -25.52 7.20
N LEU A 3 17.77 -24.77 6.48
CA LEU A 3 16.55 -25.27 5.85
C LEU A 3 16.86 -26.20 4.67
N GLU A 4 17.84 -25.86 3.84
CA GLU A 4 18.28 -26.70 2.72
C GLU A 4 18.84 -28.03 3.20
N GLU A 5 19.65 -28.01 4.27
CA GLU A 5 20.21 -29.22 4.89
C GLU A 5 19.12 -30.11 5.48
N ARG A 6 18.10 -29.53 6.13
CA ARG A 6 16.98 -30.29 6.72
C ARG A 6 16.02 -30.83 5.67
N LEU A 7 15.74 -30.05 4.64
CA LEU A 7 14.74 -30.39 3.61
C LEU A 7 15.36 -31.13 2.43
N GLN A 8 16.71 -31.23 2.36
CA GLN A 8 17.45 -31.84 1.26
C GLN A 8 17.01 -31.31 -0.12
N THR A 9 16.73 -30.00 -0.17
CA THR A 9 16.29 -29.31 -1.39
C THR A 9 16.79 -27.88 -1.39
N ARG A 10 16.82 -27.23 -2.56
CA ARG A 10 17.12 -25.80 -2.69
C ARG A 10 16.04 -24.96 -2.02
N VAL A 11 16.44 -23.96 -1.24
CA VAL A 11 15.55 -23.03 -0.55
C VAL A 11 15.91 -21.60 -0.95
N GLU A 12 14.94 -20.87 -1.44
CA GLU A 12 15.01 -19.42 -1.72
C GLU A 12 14.21 -18.68 -0.67
N LEU A 13 14.70 -17.50 -0.27
CA LEU A 13 14.02 -16.59 0.65
C LEU A 13 13.77 -15.27 -0.04
N GLU A 14 12.56 -14.77 0.03
CA GLU A 14 12.19 -13.48 -0.50
C GLU A 14 11.22 -12.78 0.46
N ASN A 15 11.15 -11.44 0.37
CA ASN A 15 10.16 -10.64 1.07
C ASN A 15 8.74 -10.98 0.58
N ASP A 16 7.75 -10.93 1.46
CA ASP A 16 6.36 -11.29 1.17
C ASP A 16 5.71 -10.40 0.10
N ALA A 17 5.93 -9.08 0.13
CA ALA A 17 5.43 -8.17 -0.89
C ALA A 17 6.09 -8.44 -2.26
N ASN A 18 7.40 -8.76 -2.28
CA ASN A 18 8.08 -9.17 -3.50
C ASN A 18 7.53 -10.48 -4.06
N CYS A 19 7.24 -11.46 -3.21
CA CYS A 19 6.60 -12.71 -3.63
C CYS A 19 5.21 -12.46 -4.24
N ALA A 20 4.41 -11.61 -3.61
CA ALA A 20 3.09 -11.25 -4.11
C ALA A 20 3.19 -10.51 -5.46
N ALA A 21 4.10 -9.56 -5.61
CA ALA A 21 4.35 -8.87 -6.87
C ALA A 21 4.77 -9.82 -8.00
N LEU A 22 5.66 -10.78 -7.70
CA LEU A 22 6.06 -11.81 -8.67
C LEU A 22 4.88 -12.69 -9.08
N ALA A 23 3.99 -13.04 -8.16
CA ALA A 23 2.80 -13.82 -8.49
C ALA A 23 1.86 -13.05 -9.43
N GLU A 24 1.68 -11.73 -9.20
CA GLU A 24 0.90 -10.86 -10.07
C GLU A 24 1.50 -10.73 -11.48
N VAL A 25 2.81 -10.65 -11.58
CA VAL A 25 3.52 -10.62 -12.88
C VAL A 25 3.50 -11.98 -13.58
N TRP A 26 3.48 -13.06 -12.83
CA TRP A 26 3.48 -14.41 -13.41
C TRP A 26 2.10 -14.82 -13.89
N LEU A 27 1.08 -14.73 -13.04
CA LEU A 27 -0.26 -15.28 -13.28
C LEU A 27 -1.41 -14.31 -13.01
N GLY A 28 -1.12 -13.12 -12.46
CA GLY A 28 -2.12 -12.17 -11.99
C GLY A 28 -2.35 -10.98 -12.92
N ALA A 29 -2.68 -9.85 -12.31
CA ALA A 29 -3.09 -8.63 -12.99
C ALA A 29 -2.01 -7.99 -13.87
N ALA A 30 -0.73 -8.24 -13.60
CA ALA A 30 0.41 -7.71 -14.35
C ALA A 30 1.07 -8.73 -15.30
N LYS A 31 0.44 -9.87 -15.61
CA LYS A 31 1.05 -10.93 -16.42
C LYS A 31 1.53 -10.47 -17.81
N ASP A 32 0.85 -9.48 -18.38
CA ASP A 32 1.14 -8.93 -19.71
C ASP A 32 2.03 -7.66 -19.65
N ASN A 33 2.39 -7.18 -18.45
CA ASN A 33 3.22 -6.01 -18.23
C ASN A 33 4.68 -6.38 -17.93
N GLN A 34 5.60 -5.49 -18.29
CA GLN A 34 7.04 -5.64 -18.02
C GLN A 34 7.43 -4.91 -16.73
N ASP A 35 6.88 -3.69 -16.56
CA ASP A 35 7.21 -2.79 -15.46
C ASP A 35 5.96 -2.50 -14.64
N CYS A 36 5.98 -2.86 -13.36
CA CYS A 36 4.86 -2.58 -12.47
C CYS A 36 5.33 -2.24 -11.05
N CYS A 37 4.49 -1.52 -10.33
CA CYS A 37 4.63 -1.34 -8.89
C CYS A 37 3.49 -2.05 -8.17
N PHE A 38 3.81 -2.67 -7.06
CA PHE A 38 2.85 -3.37 -6.21
C PHE A 38 2.79 -2.68 -4.84
N VAL A 39 1.61 -2.26 -4.42
CA VAL A 39 1.35 -1.62 -3.13
C VAL A 39 0.48 -2.54 -2.30
N VAL A 40 0.98 -2.97 -1.15
CA VAL A 40 0.25 -3.86 -0.22
C VAL A 40 -0.27 -3.06 0.96
N CYS A 41 -1.58 -3.06 1.14
CA CYS A 41 -2.25 -2.41 2.28
C CYS A 41 -2.70 -3.48 3.29
N GLY A 42 -2.04 -3.50 4.44
CA GLY A 42 -2.31 -4.44 5.53
C GLY A 42 -2.06 -3.81 6.90
N THR A 43 -1.24 -4.45 7.72
CA THR A 43 -0.77 -3.91 9.01
C THR A 43 -0.01 -2.59 8.82
N GLY A 44 0.75 -2.52 7.75
CA GLY A 44 1.42 -1.33 7.24
C GLY A 44 1.13 -1.14 5.76
N ILE A 45 1.91 -0.27 5.12
CA ILE A 45 2.02 -0.20 3.67
C ILE A 45 3.34 -0.83 3.29
N GLY A 46 3.29 -1.86 2.47
CA GLY A 46 4.45 -2.47 1.84
C GLY A 46 4.41 -2.29 0.34
N GLY A 47 5.42 -2.79 -0.34
CA GLY A 47 5.39 -2.76 -1.80
C GLY A 47 6.56 -3.45 -2.46
N ALA A 48 6.53 -3.46 -3.77
CA ALA A 48 7.59 -3.96 -4.62
C ALA A 48 7.64 -3.18 -5.93
N VAL A 49 8.81 -3.06 -6.50
CA VAL A 49 9.03 -2.57 -7.87
C VAL A 49 9.47 -3.73 -8.74
N VAL A 50 8.81 -3.90 -9.86
CA VAL A 50 9.17 -4.87 -10.89
C VAL A 50 9.60 -4.11 -12.15
N LYS A 51 10.75 -4.46 -12.69
CA LYS A 51 11.28 -3.96 -13.96
C LYS A 51 11.73 -5.14 -14.81
N ASP A 52 11.33 -5.15 -16.07
CA ASP A 52 11.64 -6.28 -16.98
C ASP A 52 11.21 -7.63 -16.36
N LYS A 53 10.04 -7.69 -15.72
CA LYS A 53 9.51 -8.86 -14.99
C LYS A 53 10.40 -9.38 -13.85
N LYS A 54 11.28 -8.54 -13.30
CA LYS A 54 12.16 -8.88 -12.18
C LYS A 54 12.01 -7.89 -11.05
N ILE A 55 12.10 -8.37 -9.82
CA ILE A 55 12.12 -7.50 -8.64
C ILE A 55 13.31 -6.55 -8.68
N HIS A 56 13.03 -5.27 -8.61
CA HIS A 56 14.03 -4.22 -8.50
C HIS A 56 14.23 -3.86 -7.02
N LYS A 57 15.22 -4.45 -6.39
CA LYS A 57 15.52 -4.23 -4.96
C LYS A 57 16.31 -2.95 -4.67
N GLY A 58 16.92 -2.36 -5.71
CA GLY A 58 17.89 -1.28 -5.53
C GLY A 58 19.20 -1.76 -4.88
N LYS A 59 20.17 -0.85 -4.77
CA LYS A 59 21.53 -1.18 -4.25
C LYS A 59 21.51 -1.55 -2.76
N HIS A 60 20.62 -0.94 -1.98
CA HIS A 60 20.54 -1.08 -0.51
C HIS A 60 19.27 -1.81 -0.07
N LEU A 61 18.60 -2.51 -0.98
CA LEU A 61 17.39 -3.29 -0.73
C LEU A 61 16.17 -2.44 -0.28
N HIS A 62 16.16 -1.15 -0.58
CA HIS A 62 15.04 -0.25 -0.26
C HIS A 62 14.08 -0.06 -1.45
N GLY A 63 14.35 -0.68 -2.61
CA GLY A 63 13.47 -0.60 -3.76
C GLY A 63 12.10 -1.22 -3.45
N GLY A 64 11.04 -0.41 -3.54
CA GLY A 64 9.68 -0.86 -3.24
C GLY A 64 9.24 -0.74 -1.78
N GLU A 65 10.11 -0.31 -0.88
CA GLU A 65 9.77 -0.06 0.53
C GLU A 65 8.91 1.21 0.71
N PHE A 66 7.76 1.25 0.02
CA PHE A 66 6.89 2.42 -0.07
C PHE A 66 6.34 2.90 1.27
N GLY A 67 6.21 2.01 2.25
CA GLY A 67 5.75 2.37 3.59
C GLY A 67 6.62 3.39 4.30
N TYR A 68 7.88 3.53 3.90
CA TYR A 68 8.82 4.52 4.44
C TYR A 68 8.78 5.87 3.70
N MET A 69 7.98 6.01 2.64
CA MET A 69 7.79 7.31 1.99
C MET A 69 7.09 8.28 2.94
N ILE A 70 7.58 9.52 2.99
CA ILE A 70 6.91 10.58 3.73
C ILE A 70 5.70 11.01 2.92
N ASN A 71 4.52 10.85 3.50
CA ASN A 71 3.25 11.11 2.84
C ASN A 71 2.58 12.40 3.29
N ASN A 72 2.97 12.90 4.45
CA ASN A 72 2.52 14.18 4.97
C ASN A 72 3.67 14.87 5.72
N PHE A 73 3.84 16.15 5.49
CA PHE A 73 4.86 16.97 6.12
C PHE A 73 4.26 18.33 6.50
N ASP A 74 4.37 18.69 7.77
CA ASP A 74 4.03 20.02 8.28
C ASP A 74 5.32 20.82 8.46
N ALA A 75 5.50 21.86 7.66
CA ALA A 75 6.72 22.67 7.66
C ALA A 75 6.87 23.53 8.93
N ASP A 76 5.79 23.88 9.60
CA ASP A 76 5.81 24.75 10.77
C ASP A 76 6.18 23.96 12.03
N SER A 77 5.60 22.77 12.21
CA SER A 77 5.90 21.87 13.33
C SER A 77 7.09 20.94 13.08
N LEU A 78 7.54 20.82 11.82
CA LEU A 78 8.51 19.81 11.36
C LEU A 78 8.03 18.37 11.58
N GLU A 79 6.73 18.16 11.74
CA GLU A 79 6.14 16.84 11.86
C GLU A 79 5.91 16.22 10.48
N PHE A 80 6.07 14.92 10.40
CA PHE A 80 5.80 14.15 9.18
C PHE A 80 5.22 12.78 9.53
N ASN A 81 4.53 12.19 8.57
CA ASN A 81 4.05 10.83 8.65
C ASN A 81 4.66 9.97 7.55
N PHE A 82 5.13 8.79 7.92
CA PHE A 82 5.38 7.73 6.96
C PHE A 82 4.05 7.18 6.42
N TRP A 83 4.04 6.75 5.17
CA TRP A 83 2.83 6.21 4.56
C TRP A 83 2.26 5.00 5.32
N SER A 84 3.11 4.17 5.94
CA SER A 84 2.66 3.06 6.79
C SER A 84 1.74 3.46 7.94
N LEU A 85 1.80 4.72 8.40
CA LEU A 85 0.92 5.25 9.45
C LEU A 85 -0.49 5.58 8.95
N ASP A 86 -0.74 5.42 7.66
CA ASP A 86 -2.05 5.54 7.02
C ASP A 86 -2.58 4.17 6.53
N SER A 87 -2.10 3.08 7.14
CA SER A 87 -2.54 1.71 6.85
C SER A 87 -3.92 1.39 7.44
N THR A 88 -4.50 0.26 7.03
CA THR A 88 -5.81 -0.18 7.53
C THR A 88 -5.82 -0.38 9.05
N VAL A 89 -4.73 -0.91 9.61
CA VAL A 89 -4.59 -1.08 11.07
C VAL A 89 -4.45 0.27 11.78
N ALA A 90 -3.77 1.23 11.16
CA ALA A 90 -3.65 2.56 11.73
C ALA A 90 -5.00 3.29 11.82
N ILE A 91 -5.89 3.06 10.84
CA ILE A 91 -7.27 3.57 10.88
C ILE A 91 -8.04 2.99 12.05
N VAL A 92 -8.02 1.66 12.21
CA VAL A 92 -8.70 0.99 13.34
C VAL A 92 -8.25 1.56 14.68
N LYS A 93 -6.93 1.66 14.88
CA LYS A 93 -6.34 2.25 16.10
C LYS A 93 -6.70 3.72 16.29
N GLY A 94 -6.76 4.49 15.22
CA GLY A 94 -7.15 5.89 15.25
C GLY A 94 -8.60 6.08 15.69
N VAL A 95 -9.52 5.29 15.13
CA VAL A 95 -10.94 5.26 15.50
C VAL A 95 -11.10 4.83 16.96
N GLU A 96 -10.44 3.75 17.38
CA GLU A 96 -10.46 3.27 18.77
C GLU A 96 -9.99 4.35 19.75
N LYS A 97 -8.91 5.04 19.43
CA LYS A 97 -8.38 6.13 20.26
C LYS A 97 -9.35 7.31 20.40
N GLU A 98 -10.11 7.63 19.33
CA GLU A 98 -11.01 8.79 19.31
C GLU A 98 -12.39 8.47 19.91
N LEU A 99 -12.91 7.27 19.70
CA LEU A 99 -14.23 6.85 20.19
C LEU A 99 -14.18 6.08 21.53
N GLY A 100 -13.02 5.54 21.90
CA GLY A 100 -12.88 4.69 23.10
C GLY A 100 -13.44 3.28 22.94
N GLU A 101 -13.80 2.89 21.72
CA GLU A 101 -14.39 1.59 21.37
C GLU A 101 -13.65 0.98 20.19
N THR A 102 -13.52 -0.35 20.21
CA THR A 102 -12.85 -1.10 19.13
C THR A 102 -13.86 -1.52 18.07
N TYR A 103 -13.57 -1.21 16.82
CA TYR A 103 -14.36 -1.58 15.65
C TYR A 103 -13.51 -2.41 14.69
N ASP A 104 -14.15 -3.36 14.00
CA ASP A 104 -13.54 -4.07 12.89
C ASP A 104 -13.28 -3.11 11.71
N GLY A 105 -12.14 -3.29 11.04
CA GLY A 105 -11.77 -2.43 9.92
C GLY A 105 -12.83 -2.42 8.80
N ARG A 106 -13.40 -3.58 8.45
CA ARG A 106 -14.46 -3.67 7.45
C ARG A 106 -15.69 -2.87 7.87
N TYR A 107 -16.08 -2.99 9.13
CA TYR A 107 -17.21 -2.24 9.69
C TYR A 107 -17.01 -0.73 9.57
N ILE A 108 -15.80 -0.22 9.89
CA ILE A 108 -15.46 1.20 9.77
C ILE A 108 -15.64 1.70 8.32
N PHE A 109 -15.13 0.94 7.35
CA PHE A 109 -15.25 1.31 5.94
C PHE A 109 -16.69 1.25 5.43
N ASP A 110 -17.46 0.24 5.83
CA ASP A 110 -18.84 0.05 5.37
C ASP A 110 -19.80 1.10 5.95
N HIS A 111 -19.52 1.63 7.16
CA HIS A 111 -20.32 2.64 7.85
C HIS A 111 -19.67 4.04 7.85
N ALA A 112 -18.72 4.29 6.94
CA ALA A 112 -18.01 5.57 6.88
C ALA A 112 -18.93 6.78 6.68
N ASN A 113 -20.06 6.62 6.01
CA ASN A 113 -21.01 7.71 5.78
C ASN A 113 -21.98 7.94 6.96
N GLU A 114 -22.02 7.06 7.95
CA GLU A 114 -22.92 7.10 9.09
C GLU A 114 -22.27 7.70 10.34
N ASN A 115 -20.92 7.79 10.36
CA ASN A 115 -20.15 8.28 11.51
C ASN A 115 -19.01 9.19 11.04
N GLU A 116 -18.98 10.43 11.53
CA GLU A 116 -17.99 11.44 11.11
C GLU A 116 -16.54 11.04 11.48
N VAL A 117 -16.32 10.27 12.55
CA VAL A 117 -14.99 9.76 12.91
C VAL A 117 -14.56 8.70 11.90
N PHE A 118 -15.42 7.75 11.55
CA PHE A 118 -15.12 6.76 10.51
C PHE A 118 -14.83 7.43 9.19
N LYS A 119 -15.67 8.36 8.76
CA LYS A 119 -15.50 9.13 7.53
C LYS A 119 -14.17 9.87 7.49
N LYS A 120 -13.77 10.51 8.57
CA LYS A 120 -12.48 11.20 8.71
C LYS A 120 -11.32 10.25 8.44
N TYR A 121 -11.29 9.08 9.09
CA TYR A 121 -10.18 8.13 8.95
C TYR A 121 -10.19 7.40 7.60
N VAL A 122 -11.34 7.03 7.07
CA VAL A 122 -11.48 6.44 5.75
C VAL A 122 -11.06 7.43 4.65
N ASN A 123 -11.46 8.70 4.75
CA ASN A 123 -11.00 9.74 3.84
C ASN A 123 -9.47 9.89 3.89
N ARG A 124 -8.89 9.96 5.08
CA ARG A 124 -7.43 10.04 5.26
C ARG A 124 -6.72 8.87 4.57
N PHE A 125 -7.21 7.65 4.74
CA PHE A 125 -6.67 6.46 4.10
C PHE A 125 -6.63 6.59 2.56
N TYR A 126 -7.76 6.93 1.95
CA TYR A 126 -7.83 7.03 0.50
C TYR A 126 -7.00 8.21 -0.05
N TYR A 127 -6.92 9.32 0.67
CA TYR A 127 -6.01 10.42 0.29
C TYR A 127 -4.55 10.01 0.39
N ALA A 128 -4.16 9.30 1.45
CA ALA A 128 -2.81 8.79 1.60
C ALA A 128 -2.43 7.83 0.48
N LEU A 129 -3.35 6.93 0.08
CA LEU A 129 -3.17 6.07 -1.07
C LEU A 129 -3.00 6.87 -2.37
N ALA A 130 -3.85 7.85 -2.62
CA ALA A 130 -3.77 8.67 -3.83
C ALA A 130 -2.45 9.43 -3.91
N VAL A 131 -1.99 10.04 -2.81
CA VAL A 131 -0.69 10.73 -2.75
C VAL A 131 0.47 9.77 -3.00
N GLY A 132 0.46 8.58 -2.36
CA GLY A 132 1.49 7.58 -2.56
C GLY A 132 1.54 7.06 -4.01
N ILE A 133 0.38 6.77 -4.59
CA ILE A 133 0.25 6.32 -6.00
C ILE A 133 0.74 7.41 -6.95
N TYR A 134 0.36 8.67 -6.72
CA TYR A 134 0.83 9.80 -7.50
C TYR A 134 2.37 9.91 -7.47
N ASN A 135 2.98 9.79 -6.29
CA ASN A 135 4.43 9.83 -6.14
C ASN A 135 5.12 8.65 -6.83
N ILE A 136 4.56 7.45 -6.75
CA ILE A 136 5.06 6.26 -7.45
C ILE A 136 5.01 6.48 -8.96
N GLN A 137 3.92 7.03 -9.50
CA GLN A 137 3.80 7.32 -10.93
C GLN A 137 4.95 8.19 -11.43
N TYR A 138 5.25 9.29 -10.74
CA TYR A 138 6.31 10.21 -11.16
C TYR A 138 7.73 9.77 -10.78
N SER A 139 7.88 8.74 -9.94
CA SER A 139 9.20 8.21 -9.55
C SER A 139 9.64 7.04 -10.41
N TYR A 140 8.71 6.18 -10.81
CA TYR A 140 9.01 4.92 -11.50
C TYR A 140 8.40 4.82 -12.91
N ASP A 141 7.33 5.60 -13.19
CA ASP A 141 6.57 5.55 -14.43
C ASP A 141 6.21 4.12 -14.87
N PRO A 142 5.55 3.34 -13.99
CA PRO A 142 5.21 1.96 -14.28
C PRO A 142 4.05 1.85 -15.28
N GLU A 143 3.98 0.75 -16.02
CA GLU A 143 2.82 0.44 -16.90
C GLU A 143 1.54 0.24 -16.10
N VAL A 144 1.65 -0.29 -14.87
CA VAL A 144 0.54 -0.54 -13.96
C VAL A 144 0.97 -0.47 -12.50
N ILE A 145 0.08 0.06 -11.65
CA ILE A 145 0.21 0.01 -10.19
C ILE A 145 -0.87 -0.91 -9.67
N ILE A 146 -0.48 -1.97 -8.98
CA ILE A 146 -1.38 -2.99 -8.42
C ILE A 146 -1.55 -2.72 -6.93
N ILE A 147 -2.79 -2.70 -6.48
CA ILE A 147 -3.12 -2.57 -5.07
C ILE A 147 -3.52 -3.93 -4.52
N GLY A 148 -2.79 -4.41 -3.52
CA GLY A 148 -3.02 -5.68 -2.86
C GLY A 148 -3.28 -5.54 -1.36
N GLY A 149 -3.42 -6.71 -0.70
CA GLY A 149 -3.75 -6.80 0.71
C GLY A 149 -5.26 -6.96 0.97
N GLY A 150 -5.65 -7.14 2.23
CA GLY A 150 -7.03 -7.45 2.59
C GLY A 150 -8.07 -6.42 2.16
N ILE A 151 -7.69 -5.17 2.01
CA ILE A 151 -8.56 -4.08 1.57
C ILE A 151 -8.86 -4.11 0.07
N SER A 152 -8.02 -4.76 -0.74
CA SER A 152 -8.17 -4.78 -2.21
C SER A 152 -9.42 -5.51 -2.71
N VAL A 153 -10.09 -6.30 -1.85
CA VAL A 153 -11.36 -6.96 -2.17
C VAL A 153 -12.55 -6.00 -2.22
N ARG A 154 -12.38 -4.75 -1.81
CA ARG A 154 -13.44 -3.75 -1.86
C ARG A 154 -13.69 -3.27 -3.29
N GLU A 155 -14.90 -3.40 -3.76
CA GLU A 155 -15.32 -3.01 -5.12
C GLU A 155 -15.19 -1.50 -5.36
N ASP A 156 -15.36 -0.68 -4.32
CA ASP A 156 -15.29 0.78 -4.40
C ASP A 156 -13.86 1.35 -4.39
N MET A 157 -12.85 0.53 -4.06
CA MET A 157 -11.49 0.97 -3.75
C MET A 157 -10.86 1.80 -4.86
N ILE A 158 -10.86 1.29 -6.07
CA ILE A 158 -10.22 1.98 -7.22
C ILE A 158 -10.94 3.30 -7.53
N ASN A 159 -12.28 3.30 -7.46
CA ASN A 159 -13.06 4.51 -7.67
C ASN A 159 -12.78 5.58 -6.62
N GLU A 160 -12.65 5.18 -5.35
CA GLU A 160 -12.35 6.09 -4.25
C GLU A 160 -10.93 6.66 -4.33
N ILE A 161 -9.96 5.88 -4.81
CA ILE A 161 -8.61 6.35 -5.09
C ILE A 161 -8.63 7.36 -6.25
N ASN A 162 -9.26 7.02 -7.37
CA ASN A 162 -9.32 7.87 -8.56
C ASN A 162 -9.97 9.22 -8.28
N LYS A 163 -11.07 9.28 -7.54
CA LYS A 163 -11.69 10.54 -7.12
C LYS A 163 -10.71 11.49 -6.41
N ARG A 164 -9.75 10.96 -5.67
CA ARG A 164 -8.77 11.76 -4.95
C ARG A 164 -7.54 12.07 -5.80
N LEU A 165 -7.19 11.18 -6.72
CA LEU A 165 -6.17 11.47 -7.75
C LEU A 165 -6.62 12.63 -8.64
N ASP A 166 -7.87 12.65 -9.08
CA ASP A 166 -8.43 13.77 -9.88
C ASP A 166 -8.26 15.11 -9.14
N ILE A 167 -8.53 15.15 -7.83
CA ILE A 167 -8.33 16.36 -7.02
C ILE A 167 -6.84 16.79 -6.97
N ILE A 168 -5.91 15.84 -7.00
CA ILE A 168 -4.46 16.11 -6.98
C ILE A 168 -4.00 16.63 -8.34
N ILE A 169 -4.50 16.02 -9.42
CA ILE A 169 -4.07 16.31 -10.81
C ILE A 169 -4.64 17.64 -11.29
N ASP A 170 -5.85 18.00 -10.87
CA ASP A 170 -6.54 19.25 -11.26
C ASP A 170 -5.98 20.52 -10.58
N LYS A 171 -4.97 20.40 -9.71
CA LYS A 171 -4.27 21.51 -9.05
C LYS A 171 -3.05 21.98 -9.81
#